data_f2093e94474b0631901376c4cfbc3c55
#
_entry.id   f2093e94474b0631901376c4cfbc3c55
#
_cell.length_a   1.000
_cell.length_b   1.000
_cell.length_c   1.000
_cell.angle_alpha   90.00
_cell.angle_beta   90.00
_cell.angle_gamma   90.00
#
_symmetry.space_group_name_H-M   'P 1'
#
loop_
_entity.id
_entity.type
_entity.pdbx_description
1 polymer ?
#
loop_
_entity_poly.entity_id
_entity_poly.type
_entity_poly.pdbx_seq_one_letter_code
_entity_poly.pdbx_strand_id
1 'polypeptide(L)'
;KPAWLIGIRASTATGHLPLGPVEAIGAGFRQTWDMIAFTCESFVKLAQRVVPLDNVGGPILIAQMVGQQAEQGLSAVLLLAALISVNLGILNLLPIPILDGGHIVFFTLEMIMGRPVSATAREWSAKVGMALLLGLMILATWNDLTRLFS
;
A
#
# COMPACT_ATOMS: atom_id res chain seq x y z
N LYS A 1 25.25 8.71 25.23
CA LYS A 1 26.09 7.58 24.78
C LYS A 1 26.28 7.71 23.29
N PRO A 2 27.51 7.78 22.76
CA PRO A 2 27.73 7.91 21.33
C PRO A 2 27.28 6.60 20.65
N ALA A 3 26.28 6.69 19.79
CA ALA A 3 25.94 5.61 18.88
C ALA A 3 27.05 5.56 17.81
N TRP A 4 27.77 4.47 17.76
CA TRP A 4 28.74 4.19 16.69
C TRP A 4 27.93 3.89 15.41
N LEU A 5 27.67 4.94 14.64
CA LEU A 5 27.19 4.81 13.29
C LEU A 5 28.36 4.29 12.44
N ILE A 6 28.27 3.02 12.05
CA ILE A 6 29.10 2.48 10.98
C ILE A 6 28.87 3.39 9.78
N GLY A 7 29.93 4.07 9.32
CA GLY A 7 29.88 5.17 8.35
C GLY A 7 29.47 4.80 6.93
N ILE A 8 28.46 3.96 6.78
CA ILE A 8 27.82 3.66 5.49
C ILE A 8 26.65 4.62 5.36
N ARG A 9 26.85 5.75 4.72
CA ARG A 9 25.76 6.55 4.18
C ARG A 9 25.25 5.82 2.95
N ALA A 10 23.98 5.40 2.97
CA ALA A 10 23.30 5.05 1.74
C ALA A 10 23.41 6.27 0.80
N SER A 11 24.16 6.12 -0.29
CA SER A 11 24.23 7.16 -1.31
C SER A 11 22.85 7.28 -1.94
N THR A 12 22.21 8.41 -1.80
CA THR A 12 21.00 8.79 -2.54
C THR A 12 21.33 9.25 -3.96
N ALA A 13 22.53 8.95 -4.46
CA ALA A 13 22.89 9.20 -5.85
C ALA A 13 22.04 8.26 -6.72
N THR A 14 20.94 8.76 -7.23
CA THR A 14 20.18 8.15 -8.32
C THR A 14 21.06 8.18 -9.57
N GLY A 15 21.85 7.13 -9.77
CA GLY A 15 22.59 6.91 -11.00
C GLY A 15 21.61 6.50 -12.10
N HIS A 16 21.50 7.28 -13.17
CA HIS A 16 20.84 6.83 -14.38
C HIS A 16 21.70 5.74 -15.02
N LEU A 17 21.26 4.50 -14.92
CA LEU A 17 21.82 3.41 -15.71
C LEU A 17 21.25 3.53 -17.13
N PRO A 18 22.07 3.68 -18.16
CA PRO A 18 21.62 3.67 -19.54
C PRO A 18 21.26 2.23 -19.92
N LEU A 19 19.99 1.85 -19.64
CA LEU A 19 19.45 0.56 -20.04
C LEU A 19 18.88 0.66 -21.45
N GLY A 20 19.08 -0.40 -22.27
CA GLY A 20 18.35 -0.54 -23.51
C GLY A 20 16.84 -0.71 -23.26
N PRO A 21 15.97 -0.42 -24.27
CA PRO A 21 14.50 -0.50 -24.07
C PRO A 21 14.02 -1.85 -23.52
N VAL A 22 14.59 -2.96 -23.98
CA VAL A 22 14.23 -4.32 -23.56
C VAL A 22 14.69 -4.56 -22.11
N GLU A 23 15.89 -4.14 -21.77
CA GLU A 23 16.43 -4.26 -20.42
C GLU A 23 15.64 -3.38 -19.42
N ALA A 24 15.21 -2.20 -19.86
CA ALA A 24 14.38 -1.30 -19.03
C ALA A 24 13.02 -1.94 -18.70
N ILE A 25 12.39 -2.60 -19.68
CA ILE A 25 11.13 -3.34 -19.44
C ILE A 25 11.37 -4.47 -18.44
N GLY A 26 12.42 -5.27 -18.63
CA GLY A 26 12.76 -6.36 -17.69
C GLY A 26 13.06 -5.86 -16.27
N ALA A 27 13.77 -4.75 -16.15
CA ALA A 27 14.04 -4.11 -14.87
C ALA A 27 12.76 -3.59 -14.22
N GLY A 28 11.85 -2.99 -14.98
CA GLY A 28 10.55 -2.53 -14.51
C GLY A 28 9.69 -3.66 -13.96
N PHE A 29 9.62 -4.80 -14.65
CA PHE A 29 8.92 -5.99 -14.15
C PHE A 29 9.51 -6.49 -12.83
N ARG A 30 10.84 -6.60 -12.75
CA ARG A 30 11.51 -7.05 -11.53
C ARG A 30 11.24 -6.10 -10.37
N GLN A 31 11.38 -4.80 -10.60
CA GLN A 31 11.12 -3.78 -9.58
C GLN A 31 9.66 -3.79 -9.11
N THR A 32 8.72 -3.95 -10.02
CA THR A 32 7.29 -4.09 -9.68
C THR A 32 7.05 -5.33 -8.83
N TRP A 33 7.66 -6.46 -9.19
CA TRP A 33 7.56 -7.69 -8.39
C TRP A 33 8.13 -7.52 -6.98
N ASP A 34 9.29 -6.88 -6.85
CA ASP A 34 9.90 -6.59 -5.55
C ASP A 34 9.03 -5.67 -4.70
N MET A 35 8.38 -4.66 -5.32
CA MET A 35 7.40 -3.80 -4.65
C MET A 35 6.19 -4.60 -4.15
N ILE A 36 5.64 -5.50 -4.96
CA ILE A 36 4.53 -6.39 -4.57
C ILE A 36 4.94 -7.26 -3.38
N ALA A 37 6.09 -7.93 -3.47
CA ALA A 37 6.59 -8.80 -2.41
C ALA A 37 6.80 -8.04 -1.10
N PHE A 38 7.44 -6.87 -1.16
CA PHE A 38 7.66 -5.99 0.00
C PHE A 38 6.35 -5.51 0.61
N THR A 39 5.37 -5.14 -0.21
CA THR A 39 4.04 -4.70 0.27
C THR A 39 3.31 -5.84 0.96
N CYS A 40 3.28 -7.04 0.37
CA CYS A 40 2.67 -8.22 0.99
C CYS A 40 3.34 -8.56 2.33
N GLU A 41 4.67 -8.53 2.38
CA GLU A 41 5.41 -8.77 3.63
C GLU A 41 5.08 -7.70 4.70
N SER A 42 4.95 -6.44 4.29
CA SER A 42 4.59 -5.34 5.19
C SER A 42 3.19 -5.53 5.79
N PHE A 43 2.21 -5.97 4.99
CA PHE A 43 0.87 -6.30 5.48
C PHE A 43 0.87 -7.49 6.45
N VAL A 44 1.66 -8.53 6.16
CA VAL A 44 1.81 -9.67 7.08
C VAL A 44 2.41 -9.22 8.42
N LYS A 45 3.46 -8.41 8.39
CA LYS A 45 4.08 -7.86 9.60
C LYS A 45 3.14 -6.93 10.38
N LEU A 46 2.32 -6.15 9.68
CA LEU A 46 1.30 -5.31 10.31
C LEU A 46 0.22 -6.17 10.99
N ALA A 47 -0.25 -7.24 10.32
CA ALA A 47 -1.22 -8.17 10.88
C ALA A 47 -0.66 -8.93 12.10
N GLN A 48 0.63 -9.25 12.09
CA GLN A 48 1.35 -9.86 13.21
C GLN A 48 1.66 -8.88 14.36
N ARG A 49 1.26 -7.61 14.23
CA ARG A 49 1.56 -6.52 15.18
C ARG A 49 3.06 -6.29 15.44
N VAL A 50 3.91 -6.69 14.50
CA VAL A 50 5.34 -6.41 14.54
C VAL A 50 5.59 -4.92 14.25
N VAL A 51 4.73 -4.32 13.41
CA VAL A 51 4.74 -2.89 13.10
C VAL A 51 3.59 -2.24 13.88
N PRO A 52 3.85 -1.17 14.65
CA PRO A 52 2.82 -0.41 15.34
C PRO A 52 1.85 0.24 14.34
N LEU A 53 0.56 0.31 14.71
CA LEU A 53 -0.46 0.98 13.90
C LEU A 53 -0.22 2.50 13.73
N ASP A 54 0.57 3.09 14.62
CA ASP A 54 0.99 4.51 14.55
C ASP A 54 1.85 4.80 13.30
N ASN A 55 2.41 3.76 12.68
CA ASN A 55 3.16 3.87 11.42
C ASN A 55 2.27 3.86 10.16
N VAL A 56 0.97 3.64 10.32
CA VAL A 56 0.02 3.74 9.19
C VAL A 56 -0.14 5.21 8.84
N GLY A 57 0.39 5.58 7.68
CA GLY A 57 0.25 6.93 7.14
C GLY A 57 -1.11 7.14 6.49
N GLY A 58 -1.61 8.34 6.59
CA GLY A 58 -2.87 8.78 5.99
C GLY A 58 -2.66 9.71 4.79
N PRO A 59 -3.74 10.38 4.35
CA PRO A 59 -3.70 11.22 3.16
C PRO A 59 -2.75 12.41 3.28
N ILE A 60 -2.50 12.92 4.48
CA ILE A 60 -1.60 14.05 4.70
C ILE A 60 -0.15 13.61 4.48
N LEU A 61 0.23 12.44 5.01
CA LEU A 61 1.55 11.88 4.78
C LEU A 61 1.80 11.63 3.29
N ILE A 62 0.81 11.10 2.56
CA ILE A 62 0.91 10.88 1.10
C ILE A 62 1.15 12.22 0.39
N ALA A 63 0.41 13.27 0.74
CA ALA A 63 0.61 14.60 0.16
C ALA A 63 2.02 15.16 0.43
N GLN A 64 2.55 14.97 1.63
CA GLN A 64 3.91 15.37 1.97
C GLN A 64 4.95 14.58 1.17
N MET A 65 4.76 13.26 1.04
CA MET A 65 5.65 12.42 0.23
C MET A 65 5.65 12.85 -1.24
N VAL A 66 4.49 13.17 -1.82
CA VAL A 66 4.39 13.68 -3.20
C VAL A 66 5.16 14.99 -3.34
N GLY A 67 5.00 15.92 -2.39
CA GLY A 67 5.76 17.18 -2.38
C GLY A 67 7.26 16.95 -2.35
N GLN A 68 7.76 16.10 -1.45
CA GLN A 68 9.18 15.76 -1.34
C GLN A 68 9.73 15.08 -2.60
N GLN A 69 8.95 14.17 -3.21
CA GLN A 69 9.36 13.52 -4.45
C GLN A 69 9.35 14.49 -5.65
N ALA A 70 8.43 15.47 -5.66
CA ALA A 70 8.39 16.49 -6.69
C ALA A 70 9.68 17.35 -6.73
N GLU A 71 10.28 17.63 -5.58
CA GLU A 71 11.56 18.31 -5.47
C GLU A 71 12.73 17.49 -6.05
N GLN A 72 12.62 16.15 -6.04
CA GLN A 72 13.64 15.25 -6.57
C GLN A 72 13.49 15.02 -8.08
N GLY A 73 12.36 15.42 -8.67
CA GLY A 73 12.09 15.37 -10.10
C GLY A 73 11.05 14.35 -10.52
N LEU A 74 10.70 14.38 -11.80
CA LEU A 74 9.60 13.59 -12.36
C LEU A 74 9.76 12.08 -12.16
N SER A 75 10.98 11.55 -12.26
CA SER A 75 11.24 10.13 -12.08
C SER A 75 10.90 9.64 -10.65
N ALA A 76 11.17 10.46 -9.64
CA ALA A 76 10.83 10.15 -8.26
C ALA A 76 9.32 10.15 -8.03
N VAL A 77 8.61 11.11 -8.63
CA VAL A 77 7.13 11.16 -8.58
C VAL A 77 6.52 9.93 -9.25
N LEU A 78 7.03 9.54 -10.42
CA LEU A 78 6.54 8.35 -11.14
C LEU A 78 6.78 7.07 -10.34
N LEU A 79 7.94 6.94 -9.68
CA LEU A 79 8.23 5.80 -8.81
C LEU A 79 7.28 5.75 -7.60
N LEU A 80 7.03 6.89 -6.95
CA LEU A 80 6.07 6.98 -5.86
C LEU A 80 4.65 6.64 -6.34
N ALA A 81 4.24 7.13 -7.51
CA ALA A 81 2.94 6.79 -8.10
C ALA A 81 2.82 5.28 -8.38
N ALA A 82 3.87 4.65 -8.89
CA ALA A 82 3.92 3.21 -9.09
C ALA A 82 3.77 2.44 -7.78
N LEU A 83 4.48 2.87 -6.72
CA LEU A 83 4.38 2.26 -5.39
C LEU A 83 2.96 2.38 -4.81
N ILE A 84 2.35 3.57 -4.90
CA ILE A 84 0.97 3.78 -4.43
C ILE A 84 -0.01 2.92 -5.23
N SER A 85 0.18 2.80 -6.55
CA SER A 85 -0.65 1.97 -7.42
C SER A 85 -0.57 0.49 -7.05
N VAL A 86 0.63 -0.03 -6.78
CA VAL A 86 0.82 -1.41 -6.32
C VAL A 86 0.15 -1.62 -4.97
N ASN A 87 0.35 -0.73 -4.02
CA ASN A 87 -0.27 -0.80 -2.70
C ASN A 87 -1.80 -0.79 -2.78
N LEU A 88 -2.37 0.10 -3.60
CA LEU A 88 -3.81 0.19 -3.81
C LEU A 88 -4.36 -1.09 -4.48
N GLY A 89 -3.64 -1.65 -5.46
CA GLY A 89 -4.00 -2.90 -6.10
C GLY A 89 -4.03 -4.07 -5.11
N ILE A 90 -3.03 -4.18 -4.25
CA ILE A 90 -2.97 -5.23 -3.22
C ILE A 90 -4.08 -5.03 -2.18
N LEU A 91 -4.32 -3.79 -1.73
CA LEU A 91 -5.43 -3.48 -0.82
C LEU A 91 -6.78 -3.88 -1.42
N ASN A 92 -6.99 -3.59 -2.72
CA ASN A 92 -8.23 -3.97 -3.40
C ASN A 92 -8.42 -5.48 -3.53
N LEU A 93 -7.35 -6.27 -3.52
CA LEU A 93 -7.41 -7.74 -3.53
C LEU A 93 -7.68 -8.34 -2.14
N LEU A 94 -7.64 -7.56 -1.06
CA LEU A 94 -7.99 -8.06 0.26
C LEU A 94 -9.45 -8.54 0.31
N PRO A 95 -9.77 -9.59 1.10
CA PRO A 95 -11.11 -10.15 1.22
C PRO A 95 -12.04 -9.26 2.05
N ILE A 96 -12.09 -7.98 1.73
CA ILE A 96 -12.97 -6.99 2.36
C ILE A 96 -14.17 -6.77 1.46
N PRO A 97 -15.40 -6.92 1.95
CA PRO A 97 -16.62 -6.98 1.14
C PRO A 97 -16.91 -5.80 0.20
N ILE A 98 -16.31 -4.65 0.43
CA ILE A 98 -16.46 -3.44 -0.40
C ILE A 98 -15.39 -3.31 -1.48
N LEU A 99 -14.33 -4.11 -1.40
CA LEU A 99 -13.21 -4.15 -2.33
C LEU A 99 -13.40 -5.28 -3.35
N ASP A 100 -12.63 -5.23 -4.44
CA ASP A 100 -12.71 -6.24 -5.50
C ASP A 100 -12.44 -7.66 -4.98
N GLY A 101 -11.50 -7.81 -4.03
CA GLY A 101 -11.22 -9.08 -3.38
C GLY A 101 -12.43 -9.65 -2.64
N GLY A 102 -13.27 -8.82 -2.03
CA GLY A 102 -14.53 -9.24 -1.42
C GLY A 102 -15.52 -9.77 -2.46
N HIS A 103 -15.62 -9.15 -3.63
CA HIS A 103 -16.45 -9.64 -4.73
C HIS A 103 -15.92 -10.99 -5.25
N ILE A 104 -14.63 -11.17 -5.38
CA ILE A 104 -14.01 -12.46 -5.75
C ILE A 104 -14.39 -13.53 -4.74
N VAL A 105 -14.36 -13.24 -3.45
CA VAL A 105 -14.78 -14.18 -2.39
C VAL A 105 -16.26 -14.54 -2.55
N PHE A 106 -17.15 -13.57 -2.78
CA PHE A 106 -18.58 -13.87 -3.00
C PHE A 106 -18.80 -14.73 -4.23
N PHE A 107 -18.20 -14.41 -5.37
CA PHE A 107 -18.32 -15.22 -6.58
C PHE A 107 -17.77 -16.63 -6.39
N THR A 108 -16.66 -16.78 -5.68
CA THR A 108 -16.09 -18.10 -5.36
C THR A 108 -17.04 -18.92 -4.48
N LEU A 109 -17.64 -18.29 -3.46
CA LEU A 109 -18.63 -18.93 -2.60
C LEU A 109 -19.88 -19.35 -3.40
N GLU A 110 -20.39 -18.51 -4.30
CA GLU A 110 -21.52 -18.81 -5.16
C GLU A 110 -21.23 -19.99 -6.09
N MET A 111 -20.04 -20.03 -6.65
CA MET A 111 -19.59 -21.13 -7.50
C MET A 111 -19.57 -22.47 -6.72
N ILE A 112 -19.08 -22.45 -5.48
CA ILE A 112 -19.01 -23.65 -4.61
C ILE A 112 -20.41 -24.07 -4.15
N MET A 113 -21.26 -23.11 -3.77
CA MET A 113 -22.62 -23.39 -3.23
C MET A 113 -23.64 -23.70 -4.33
N GLY A 114 -23.36 -23.39 -5.60
CA GLY A 114 -24.28 -23.53 -6.71
C GLY A 114 -25.52 -22.61 -6.63
N ARG A 115 -25.50 -21.61 -5.75
CA ARG A 115 -26.58 -20.62 -5.55
C ARG A 115 -26.01 -19.25 -5.17
N PRO A 116 -26.70 -18.16 -5.54
CA PRO A 116 -26.26 -16.82 -5.19
C PRO A 116 -26.31 -16.57 -3.68
N VAL A 117 -25.36 -15.80 -3.18
CA VAL A 117 -25.36 -15.26 -1.82
C VAL A 117 -26.52 -14.26 -1.70
N SER A 118 -27.26 -14.33 -0.59
CA SER A 118 -28.44 -13.47 -0.38
C SER A 118 -28.09 -11.98 -0.47
N ALA A 119 -28.99 -11.18 -1.04
CA ALA A 119 -28.82 -9.74 -1.14
C ALA A 119 -28.56 -9.08 0.22
N THR A 120 -29.25 -9.54 1.25
CA THR A 120 -29.07 -9.07 2.63
C THR A 120 -27.66 -9.32 3.15
N ALA A 121 -27.08 -10.51 2.87
CA ALA A 121 -25.72 -10.81 3.30
C ALA A 121 -24.68 -9.90 2.58
N ARG A 122 -24.86 -9.66 1.30
CA ARG A 122 -24.00 -8.74 0.52
C ARG A 122 -24.09 -7.31 1.07
N GLU A 123 -25.33 -6.83 1.34
CA GLU A 123 -25.56 -5.48 1.85
C GLU A 123 -24.93 -5.29 3.24
N TRP A 124 -25.16 -6.22 4.16
CA TRP A 124 -24.54 -6.16 5.49
C TRP A 124 -23.01 -6.23 5.44
N SER A 125 -22.47 -7.11 4.62
CA SER A 125 -21.03 -7.21 4.42
C SER A 125 -20.44 -5.91 3.86
N ALA A 126 -21.13 -5.25 2.91
CA ALA A 126 -20.70 -3.96 2.38
C ALA A 126 -20.74 -2.86 3.46
N LYS A 127 -21.77 -2.82 4.30
CA LYS A 127 -21.85 -1.88 5.43
C LYS A 127 -20.70 -2.07 6.42
N VAL A 128 -20.39 -3.32 6.77
CA VAL A 128 -19.25 -3.65 7.66
C VAL A 128 -17.93 -3.25 7.01
N GLY A 129 -17.73 -3.56 5.72
CA GLY A 129 -16.53 -3.16 4.98
C GLY A 129 -16.36 -1.64 4.92
N MET A 130 -17.45 -0.90 4.67
CA MET A 130 -17.46 0.55 4.69
C MET A 130 -17.08 1.11 6.06
N ALA A 131 -17.68 0.60 7.13
CA ALA A 131 -17.38 1.04 8.50
C ALA A 131 -15.90 0.79 8.86
N LEU A 132 -15.35 -0.34 8.43
CA LEU A 132 -13.95 -0.69 8.65
C LEU A 132 -13.01 0.27 7.90
N LEU A 133 -13.30 0.56 6.62
CA LEU A 133 -12.50 1.51 5.82
C LEU A 133 -12.56 2.93 6.38
N LEU A 134 -13.75 3.39 6.78
CA LEU A 134 -13.91 4.70 7.41
C LEU A 134 -13.16 4.78 8.74
N GLY A 135 -13.24 3.74 9.56
CA GLY A 135 -12.49 3.65 10.81
C GLY A 135 -10.97 3.70 10.58
N LEU A 136 -10.47 2.97 9.58
CA LEU A 136 -9.05 3.01 9.21
C LEU A 136 -8.62 4.40 8.70
N MET A 137 -9.46 5.04 7.89
CA MET A 137 -9.19 6.38 7.37
C MET A 137 -9.13 7.41 8.50
N ILE A 138 -10.06 7.33 9.47
CA ILE A 138 -10.05 8.21 10.65
C ILE A 138 -8.78 7.99 11.47
N LEU A 139 -8.41 6.73 11.72
CA LEU A 139 -7.20 6.38 12.47
C LEU A 139 -5.94 6.91 11.75
N ALA A 140 -5.82 6.68 10.46
CA ALA A 140 -4.67 7.13 9.67
C ALA A 140 -4.56 8.66 9.64
N THR A 141 -5.71 9.37 9.50
CA THR A 141 -5.73 10.82 9.55
C THR A 141 -5.37 11.35 10.94
N TRP A 142 -5.81 10.67 11.99
CA TRP A 142 -5.43 11.00 13.37
C TRP A 142 -3.93 10.83 13.58
N ASN A 143 -3.35 9.74 13.11
CA ASN A 143 -1.90 9.51 13.18
C ASN A 143 -1.12 10.60 12.44
N ASP A 144 -1.58 10.98 11.24
CA ASP A 144 -0.96 12.07 10.48
C ASP A 144 -1.00 13.40 11.26
N LEU A 145 -2.14 13.69 11.87
CA LEU A 145 -2.34 14.93 12.64
C LEU A 145 -1.42 14.96 13.87
N THR A 146 -1.33 13.86 14.60
CA THR A 146 -0.43 13.78 15.76
C THR A 146 1.03 13.96 15.38
N ARG A 147 1.45 13.45 14.21
CA ARG A 147 2.81 13.66 13.69
C ARG A 147 3.11 15.10 13.28
N LEU A 148 2.10 15.86 12.86
CA LEU A 148 2.29 17.27 12.50
C LEU A 148 2.50 18.16 13.73
N PHE A 149 1.99 17.75 14.89
CA PHE A 149 2.04 18.53 16.13
C PHE A 149 3.04 18.01 17.17
N SER A 150 3.73 16.91 16.90
CA SER A 150 4.79 16.35 17.74
C SER A 150 6.19 16.71 17.22
#